data_b784c219aafb1950587dba1b53f66e34
#
_entry.id   b784c219aafb1950587dba1b53f66e34
#
_cell.length_a   1.000
_cell.length_b   1.000
_cell.length_c   1.000
_cell.angle_alpha   90.00
_cell.angle_beta   90.00
_cell.angle_gamma   90.00
#
_symmetry.space_group_name_H-M   'P 1'
#
loop_
_entity.id
_entity.type
_entity.pdbx_description
1 polymer ?
#
loop_
_entity_poly.entity_id
_entity_poly.type
_entity_poly.pdbx_seq_one_letter_code
_entity_poly.pdbx_strand_id
1 'polypeptide(L)'
;MDDDLTARFLPQFVALARARVDAALAAAARRDHGATTTTVRELHSLAGEAGLLGLREVIPLARDSEQKAKLLRASRADADADALVAALCELDRIIEDLAAAPSRNGA
;
A
#
# COMPACT_ATOMS: atom_id res chain seq x y z
N MET A 1 -1.05 -20.66 7.08
CA MET A 1 -1.03 -19.36 7.74
C MET A 1 -1.85 -19.41 9.01
N ASP A 2 -1.34 -18.85 10.03
CA ASP A 2 -1.99 -18.83 11.32
C ASP A 2 -3.04 -17.72 11.36
N ASP A 3 -4.31 -18.09 11.42
CA ASP A 3 -5.41 -17.12 11.45
C ASP A 3 -5.35 -16.26 12.70
N ASP A 4 -4.89 -16.80 13.82
CA ASP A 4 -4.73 -16.04 15.05
C ASP A 4 -3.69 -14.94 14.88
N LEU A 5 -2.60 -15.24 14.20
CA LEU A 5 -1.55 -14.26 13.94
C LEU A 5 -2.10 -13.13 13.09
N THR A 6 -2.82 -13.47 12.03
CA THR A 6 -3.42 -12.46 11.14
C THR A 6 -4.40 -11.60 11.92
N ALA A 7 -5.33 -12.21 12.65
CA ALA A 7 -6.34 -11.47 13.42
C ALA A 7 -5.69 -10.54 14.44
N ARG A 8 -4.60 -10.99 15.05
CA ARG A 8 -3.90 -10.27 16.10
C ARG A 8 -3.23 -9.01 15.57
N PHE A 9 -2.60 -9.10 14.39
CA PHE A 9 -1.80 -8.01 13.86
C PHE A 9 -2.49 -7.18 12.79
N LEU A 10 -3.68 -7.61 12.33
CA LEU A 10 -4.38 -6.91 11.28
C LEU A 10 -4.68 -5.44 11.60
N PRO A 11 -5.15 -5.08 12.81
CA PRO A 11 -5.40 -3.66 13.09
C PRO A 11 -4.14 -2.80 12.99
N GLN A 12 -3.00 -3.33 13.44
CA GLN A 12 -1.72 -2.61 13.33
C GLN A 12 -1.31 -2.46 11.87
N PHE A 13 -1.47 -3.54 11.10
CA PHE A 13 -1.17 -3.52 9.69
C PHE A 13 -2.01 -2.45 8.97
N VAL A 14 -3.32 -2.42 9.22
CA VAL A 14 -4.23 -1.47 8.58
C VAL A 14 -3.83 -0.03 8.90
N ALA A 15 -3.55 0.26 10.17
CA ALA A 15 -3.17 1.61 10.57
C ALA A 15 -1.88 2.06 9.87
N LEU A 16 -0.88 1.19 9.84
CA LEU A 16 0.39 1.51 9.21
C LEU A 16 0.25 1.61 7.69
N ALA A 17 -0.53 0.72 7.09
CA ALA A 17 -0.76 0.73 5.65
C ALA A 17 -1.45 2.02 5.21
N ARG A 18 -2.44 2.48 5.97
CA ARG A 18 -3.11 3.75 5.66
C ARG A 18 -2.17 4.93 5.72
N ALA A 19 -1.33 4.96 6.75
CA ALA A 19 -0.34 6.03 6.88
C ALA A 19 0.63 6.02 5.68
N ARG A 20 1.06 4.85 5.25
CA ARG A 20 1.96 4.71 4.12
C ARG A 20 1.30 5.14 2.81
N VAL A 21 0.03 4.77 2.60
CA VAL A 21 -0.70 5.17 1.39
C VAL A 21 -0.91 6.68 1.37
N ASP A 22 -1.28 7.28 2.49
CA ASP A 22 -1.45 8.73 2.57
C ASP A 22 -0.15 9.47 2.26
N ALA A 23 0.96 9.00 2.80
CA ALA A 23 2.27 9.58 2.53
C ALA A 23 2.65 9.42 1.05
N ALA A 24 2.31 8.27 0.46
CA ALA A 24 2.59 8.00 -0.95
C ALA A 24 1.77 8.92 -1.86
N LEU A 25 0.50 9.16 -1.52
CA LEU A 25 -0.33 10.10 -2.28
C LEU A 25 0.24 11.51 -2.23
N ALA A 26 0.69 11.94 -1.07
CA ALA A 26 1.32 13.25 -0.92
C ALA A 26 2.63 13.34 -1.73
N ALA A 27 3.42 12.27 -1.74
CA ALA A 27 4.67 12.22 -2.50
C ALA A 27 4.40 12.27 -4.01
N ALA A 28 3.35 11.59 -4.47
CA ALA A 28 2.96 11.63 -5.88
C ALA A 28 2.62 13.05 -6.32
N ALA A 29 1.95 13.81 -5.46
CA ALA A 29 1.60 15.20 -5.74
C ALA A 29 2.84 16.07 -5.86
N ARG A 30 3.88 15.82 -5.05
CA ARG A 30 5.11 16.61 -5.08
C ARG A 30 6.06 16.25 -6.21
N ARG A 31 6.05 14.99 -6.63
CA ARG A 31 6.96 14.45 -7.68
C ARG A 31 8.43 14.69 -7.40
N ASP A 32 8.77 14.86 -6.16
CA ASP A 32 10.13 15.09 -5.72
C ASP A 32 10.87 13.75 -5.65
N HIS A 33 12.10 13.72 -6.12
CA HIS A 33 12.90 12.50 -6.17
C HIS A 33 13.04 11.85 -4.80
N GLY A 34 13.32 12.66 -3.77
CA GLY A 34 13.45 12.14 -2.41
C GLY A 34 12.15 11.54 -1.89
N ALA A 35 11.03 12.25 -2.14
CA ALA A 35 9.72 11.79 -1.71
C ALA A 35 9.35 10.48 -2.38
N THR A 36 9.60 10.35 -3.69
CA THR A 36 9.27 9.12 -4.40
C THR A 36 10.18 7.97 -4.03
N THR A 37 11.44 8.25 -3.68
CA THR A 37 12.34 7.22 -3.18
C THR A 37 11.83 6.64 -1.87
N THR A 38 11.37 7.49 -0.96
CA THR A 38 10.77 7.04 0.29
C THR A 38 9.51 6.23 0.02
N THR A 39 8.68 6.67 -0.93
CA THR A 39 7.45 5.95 -1.31
C THR A 39 7.77 4.54 -1.80
N VAL A 40 8.78 4.39 -2.66
CA VAL A 40 9.18 3.06 -3.15
C VAL A 40 9.52 2.14 -1.97
N ARG A 41 10.30 2.64 -1.03
CA ARG A 41 10.72 1.88 0.13
C ARG A 41 9.54 1.49 1.00
N GLU A 42 8.63 2.42 1.23
CA GLU A 42 7.44 2.19 2.07
C GLU A 42 6.50 1.17 1.43
N LEU A 43 6.31 1.25 0.13
CA LEU A 43 5.45 0.29 -0.58
C LEU A 43 6.08 -1.10 -0.63
N HIS A 44 7.39 -1.17 -0.73
CA HIS A 44 8.10 -2.45 -0.66
C HIS A 44 7.87 -3.11 0.70
N SER A 45 8.01 -2.33 1.77
CA SER A 45 7.77 -2.82 3.14
C SER A 45 6.33 -3.27 3.32
N LEU A 46 5.38 -2.53 2.77
CA LEU A 46 3.96 -2.87 2.86
C LEU A 46 3.69 -4.23 2.22
N ALA A 47 4.24 -4.46 1.02
CA ALA A 47 4.08 -5.73 0.34
C ALA A 47 4.66 -6.88 1.16
N GLY A 48 5.83 -6.67 1.76
CA GLY A 48 6.47 -7.68 2.60
C GLY A 48 5.64 -8.03 3.83
N GLU A 49 5.11 -7.02 4.49
CA GLU A 49 4.27 -7.21 5.68
C GLU A 49 2.98 -7.93 5.33
N ALA A 50 2.36 -7.54 4.21
CA ALA A 50 1.16 -8.23 3.73
C ALA A 50 1.45 -9.70 3.44
N GLY A 51 2.63 -9.99 2.91
CA GLY A 51 3.06 -11.37 2.68
C GLY A 51 3.17 -12.17 3.96
N LEU A 52 3.74 -11.58 5.01
CA LEU A 52 3.86 -12.24 6.30
C LEU A 52 2.50 -12.56 6.91
N LEU A 53 1.51 -11.71 6.68
CA LEU A 53 0.17 -11.90 7.22
C LEU A 53 -0.75 -12.68 6.28
N GLY A 54 -0.28 -13.05 5.10
CA GLY A 54 -1.07 -13.81 4.14
C GLY A 54 -2.20 -13.01 3.50
N LEU A 55 -2.05 -11.70 3.40
CA LEU A 55 -3.06 -10.80 2.83
C LEU A 55 -2.91 -10.75 1.32
N ARG A 56 -3.41 -11.78 0.66
CA ARG A 56 -3.17 -12.02 -0.77
C ARG A 56 -3.66 -10.90 -1.68
N GLU A 57 -4.75 -10.24 -1.30
CA GLU A 57 -5.30 -9.15 -2.13
C GLU A 57 -4.44 -7.90 -2.08
N VAL A 58 -3.71 -7.69 -0.98
CA VAL A 58 -2.87 -6.51 -0.81
C VAL A 58 -1.57 -6.61 -1.58
N ILE A 59 -0.98 -7.80 -1.62
CA ILE A 59 0.37 -8.00 -2.15
C ILE A 59 0.52 -7.48 -3.59
N PRO A 60 -0.31 -7.92 -4.56
CA PRO A 60 -0.12 -7.46 -5.94
C PRO A 60 -0.35 -5.97 -6.10
N LEU A 61 -1.29 -5.39 -5.34
CA LEU A 61 -1.56 -3.96 -5.42
C LEU A 61 -0.42 -3.13 -4.84
N ALA A 62 0.17 -3.59 -3.74
CA ALA A 62 1.32 -2.92 -3.15
C ALA A 62 2.53 -2.99 -4.09
N ARG A 63 2.75 -4.14 -4.72
CA ARG A 63 3.86 -4.30 -5.67
C ARG A 63 3.65 -3.48 -6.93
N ASP A 64 2.42 -3.42 -7.44
CA ASP A 64 2.09 -2.61 -8.60
C ASP A 64 2.33 -1.13 -8.29
N SER A 65 1.89 -0.68 -7.12
CA SER A 65 2.12 0.70 -6.69
C SER A 65 3.61 1.00 -6.54
N GLU A 66 4.37 0.04 -6.03
CA GLU A 66 5.83 0.18 -5.91
C GLU A 66 6.47 0.37 -7.29
N GLN A 67 6.07 -0.40 -8.29
CA GLN A 67 6.60 -0.27 -9.64
C GLN A 67 6.24 1.08 -10.25
N LYS A 68 5.02 1.54 -10.03
CA LYS A 68 4.59 2.85 -10.53
C LYS A 68 5.33 3.98 -9.83
N ALA A 69 5.65 3.82 -8.55
CA ALA A 69 6.46 4.79 -7.83
C ALA A 69 7.88 4.85 -8.40
N LYS A 70 8.44 3.71 -8.78
CA LYS A 70 9.77 3.68 -9.42
C LYS A 70 9.75 4.40 -10.77
N LEU A 71 8.68 4.22 -11.55
CA LEU A 71 8.56 4.91 -12.83
C LEU A 71 8.45 6.42 -12.61
N LEU A 72 7.65 6.86 -11.66
CA LEU A 72 7.52 8.27 -11.36
C LEU A 72 8.83 8.88 -10.89
N ARG A 73 9.56 8.14 -10.05
CA ARG A 73 10.88 8.60 -9.58
C ARG A 73 11.83 8.87 -10.74
N ALA A 74 11.78 8.01 -11.77
CA ALA A 74 12.66 8.14 -12.92
C ALA A 74 12.20 9.22 -13.89
N SER A 75 10.90 9.31 -14.16
CA SER A 75 10.36 10.16 -15.22
C SER A 75 9.91 11.53 -14.73
N ARG A 76 9.37 11.61 -13.52
CA ARG A 76 8.70 12.78 -12.96
C ARG A 76 7.54 13.26 -13.83
N ALA A 77 7.04 12.39 -14.69
CA ALA A 77 5.97 12.75 -15.64
C ALA A 77 4.60 12.72 -14.97
N ASP A 78 3.73 13.63 -15.41
CA ASP A 78 2.36 13.71 -14.90
C ASP A 78 1.60 12.39 -15.09
N ALA A 79 1.78 11.75 -16.24
CA ALA A 79 1.10 10.49 -16.53
C ALA A 79 1.50 9.40 -15.54
N ASP A 80 2.78 9.37 -15.14
CA ASP A 80 3.25 8.39 -14.17
C ASP A 80 2.75 8.71 -12.76
N ALA A 81 2.62 10.00 -12.43
CA ALA A 81 2.02 10.40 -11.16
C ALA A 81 0.56 9.99 -11.10
N ASP A 82 -0.19 10.19 -12.19
CA ASP A 82 -1.59 9.80 -12.26
C ASP A 82 -1.75 8.29 -12.14
N ALA A 83 -0.87 7.53 -12.78
CA ALA A 83 -0.90 6.07 -12.71
C ALA A 83 -0.63 5.59 -11.28
N LEU A 84 0.30 6.23 -10.59
CA LEU A 84 0.58 5.89 -9.19
C LEU A 84 -0.60 6.20 -8.30
N VAL A 85 -1.22 7.37 -8.48
CA VAL A 85 -2.40 7.75 -7.69
C VAL A 85 -3.53 6.73 -7.89
N ALA A 86 -3.79 6.33 -9.12
CA ALA A 86 -4.83 5.35 -9.40
C ALA A 86 -4.54 4.01 -8.71
N ALA A 87 -3.28 3.55 -8.74
CA ALA A 87 -2.89 2.32 -8.08
C ALA A 87 -3.03 2.43 -6.56
N LEU A 88 -2.66 3.58 -5.99
CA LEU A 88 -2.77 3.81 -4.55
C LEU A 88 -4.23 3.85 -4.10
N CYS A 89 -5.12 4.40 -4.92
CA CYS A 89 -6.55 4.41 -4.61
C CYS A 89 -7.13 2.99 -4.58
N GLU A 90 -6.70 2.13 -5.50
CA GLU A 90 -7.10 0.73 -5.48
C GLU A 90 -6.60 0.03 -4.22
N LEU A 91 -5.35 0.27 -3.88
CA LEU A 91 -4.72 -0.30 -2.69
C LEU A 91 -5.46 0.17 -1.43
N ASP A 92 -5.75 1.45 -1.34
CA ASP A 92 -6.47 2.02 -0.21
C ASP A 92 -7.84 1.38 -0.04
N ARG A 93 -8.55 1.15 -1.14
CA ARG A 93 -9.87 0.53 -1.10
C ARG A 93 -9.81 -0.88 -0.52
N ILE A 94 -8.82 -1.66 -0.93
CA ILE A 94 -8.66 -3.03 -0.42
C ILE A 94 -8.31 -3.00 1.08
N ILE A 95 -7.47 -2.05 1.48
CA ILE A 95 -7.13 -1.90 2.90
C ILE A 95 -8.37 -1.53 3.70
N GLU A 96 -9.21 -0.64 3.18
CA GLU A 96 -10.46 -0.27 3.85
C GLU A 96 -11.40 -1.46 3.96
N ASP A 97 -11.48 -2.28 2.91
CA ASP A 97 -12.31 -3.49 2.94
C ASP A 97 -11.85 -4.44 4.04
N LEU A 98 -10.54 -4.58 4.22
CA LEU A 98 -10.00 -5.40 5.29
C LEU A 98 -10.40 -4.86 6.66
N ALA A 99 -10.33 -3.55 6.82
CA ALA A 99 -10.69 -2.90 8.08
C ALA A 99 -12.18 -3.03 8.38
N ALA A 100 -13.01 -3.03 7.35
CA ALA A 100 -14.47 -3.05 7.48
C ALA A 100 -15.05 -4.46 7.61
N ALA A 101 -14.22 -5.50 7.57
CA ALA A 101 -14.70 -6.88 7.61
C ALA A 101 -14.28 -7.61 8.88
N PRO A 102 -14.53 -7.04 10.05
CA PRO A 102 -14.07 -7.66 11.30
C PRO A 102 -14.79 -8.95 11.64
N SER A 103 -16.02 -9.09 11.21
CA SER A 103 -16.84 -10.24 11.58
C SER A 103 -16.60 -11.44 10.69
N ARG A 104 -15.72 -11.30 9.72
CA ARG A 104 -15.40 -12.39 8.80
C ARG A 104 -14.98 -13.65 9.56
N ASN A 105 -14.29 -13.49 10.65
CA ASN A 105 -13.82 -14.61 11.44
C ASN A 105 -14.73 -14.99 12.56
N GLY A 106 -15.47 -14.02 13.08
CA GLY A 106 -16.23 -14.21 14.27
C GLY A 106 -17.69 -14.52 14.03
N ALA A 107 -18.13 -14.20 12.87
CA ALA A 107 -19.56 -14.34 12.57
C ALA A 107 -19.99 -15.78 12.55
#